data_01231c34f5a9e00ada85f6d98b967a57
#
_entry.id   01231c34f5a9e00ada85f6d98b967a57
#
_cell.length_a   1.000
_cell.length_b   1.000
_cell.length_c   1.000
_cell.angle_alpha   90.00
_cell.angle_beta   90.00
_cell.angle_gamma   90.00
#
_symmetry.space_group_name_H-M   'P 1'
#
loop_
_entity.id
_entity.type
_entity.pdbx_description
1 polymer ?
#
loop_
_entity_poly.entity_id
_entity_poly.type
_entity_poly.pdbx_seq_one_letter_code
_entity_poly.pdbx_strand_id
1 'polypeptide(L)'
;ISMYIQLNLEDTKAFKELEALRQSQKDGNEKIIKRSPILEAIRKYPSRIALAAGAFLSIQVTFYILIAFLLAYGVSSADITRDDMLAAVLIGSAIMVPFQFMFSSYSDRHGRKGIFMAGAVLTGLWAFAIFPLVDTGNIWLIVLAISGGLTFVSMMYGPQAAFFTELFS
;
A
#
# COMPACT_ATOMS: atom_id res chain seq x y z
N ILE A 1 2.00 -23.72 0.41
CA ILE A 1 3.21 -23.22 -0.28
C ILE A 1 3.98 -22.27 0.65
N SER A 2 3.35 -21.23 1.22
CA SER A 2 4.01 -20.27 2.12
C SER A 2 4.67 -20.93 3.33
N MET A 3 3.96 -21.87 3.98
CA MET A 3 4.47 -22.60 5.15
C MET A 3 5.66 -23.53 4.79
N TYR A 4 5.62 -24.13 3.60
CA TYR A 4 6.72 -24.96 3.10
C TYR A 4 7.97 -24.12 2.81
N ILE A 5 7.79 -22.92 2.24
CA ILE A 5 8.87 -21.97 1.99
C ILE A 5 9.49 -21.48 3.32
N GLN A 6 8.67 -21.13 4.31
CA GLN A 6 9.14 -20.69 5.62
C GLN A 6 9.92 -21.77 6.41
N LEU A 7 9.56 -23.05 6.22
CA LEU A 7 10.24 -24.16 6.89
C LEU A 7 11.54 -24.58 6.19
N ASN A 8 11.68 -24.31 4.88
CA ASN A 8 12.85 -24.71 4.08
C ASN A 8 13.80 -23.55 3.70
N LEU A 9 13.42 -22.29 3.97
CA LEU A 9 14.35 -21.17 3.84
C LEU A 9 15.29 -21.18 5.05
N GLU A 10 16.55 -21.46 4.81
CA GLU A 10 17.60 -21.20 5.81
C GLU A 10 17.56 -19.72 6.20
N ASP A 11 17.65 -19.47 7.50
CA ASP A 11 17.76 -18.12 8.03
C ASP A 11 18.87 -17.35 7.32
N THR A 12 18.56 -16.13 6.89
CA THR A 12 19.54 -15.28 6.20
C THR A 12 20.79 -15.11 7.05
N LYS A 13 21.96 -15.02 6.39
CA LYS A 13 23.25 -14.82 7.07
C LYS A 13 23.19 -13.71 8.12
N ALA A 14 22.46 -12.62 7.82
CA ALA A 14 22.24 -11.51 8.75
C ALA A 14 21.46 -11.92 10.01
N PHE A 15 20.51 -12.86 9.91
CA PHE A 15 19.77 -13.37 11.07
C PHE A 15 20.65 -14.27 11.93
N LYS A 16 21.46 -15.14 11.31
CA LYS A 16 22.43 -16.00 12.02
C LYS A 16 23.51 -15.16 12.74
N GLU A 17 23.98 -14.06 12.12
CA GLU A 17 24.91 -13.11 12.75
C GLU A 17 24.28 -12.36 13.93
N LEU A 18 23.02 -11.92 13.80
CA LEU A 18 22.28 -11.30 14.89
C LEU A 18 22.01 -12.26 16.05
N GLU A 19 21.78 -13.52 15.76
CA GLU A 19 21.57 -14.56 16.77
C GLU A 19 22.88 -14.91 17.49
N ALA A 20 23.99 -14.98 16.76
CA ALA A 20 25.32 -15.16 17.32
C ALA A 20 25.74 -13.98 18.22
N LEU A 21 25.47 -12.73 17.80
CA LEU A 21 25.67 -11.53 18.61
C LEU A 21 24.78 -11.51 19.86
N ARG A 22 23.55 -11.98 19.77
CA ARG A 22 22.65 -12.13 20.93
C ARG A 22 23.11 -13.22 21.90
N GLN A 23 23.68 -14.29 21.40
CA GLN A 23 24.25 -15.36 22.25
C GLN A 23 25.52 -14.90 22.96
N SER A 24 26.41 -14.21 22.28
CA SER A 24 27.62 -13.65 22.91
C SER A 24 27.32 -12.56 23.95
N GLN A 25 26.22 -11.84 23.81
CA GLN A 25 25.72 -10.87 24.80
C GLN A 25 25.00 -11.52 25.99
N LYS A 26 24.54 -12.78 25.87
CA LYS A 26 23.92 -13.52 26.99
C LYS A 26 24.95 -14.03 28.01
N ASP A 27 26.19 -14.24 27.60
CA ASP A 27 27.27 -14.71 28.49
C ASP A 27 27.91 -13.57 29.30
N GLY A 28 27.66 -12.31 28.94
CA GLY A 28 28.04 -11.14 29.73
C GLY A 28 26.89 -10.69 30.62
N ASN A 29 27.01 -10.94 31.89
CA ASN A 29 26.14 -10.79 33.04
C ASN A 29 25.47 -9.40 33.18
N GLU A 30 24.64 -8.97 32.21
CA GLU A 30 23.73 -7.84 32.36
C GLU A 30 22.31 -8.28 32.12
N LYS A 31 21.45 -8.10 33.13
CA LYS A 31 20.01 -8.22 33.03
C LYS A 31 19.48 -7.22 32.00
N ILE A 32 19.56 -7.58 30.72
CA ILE A 32 18.87 -6.85 29.67
C ILE A 32 17.37 -7.13 29.87
N ILE A 33 16.70 -6.14 30.48
CA ILE A 33 15.26 -6.08 30.53
C ILE A 33 14.82 -6.21 29.06
N LYS A 34 14.15 -7.33 28.74
CA LYS A 34 13.55 -7.59 27.41
C LYS A 34 12.45 -6.53 27.17
N ARG A 35 12.84 -5.30 26.86
CA ARG A 35 11.90 -4.31 26.34
C ARG A 35 11.50 -4.80 24.94
N SER A 36 10.19 -4.93 24.73
CA SER A 36 9.67 -5.32 23.43
C SER A 36 10.26 -4.38 22.37
N PRO A 37 10.87 -4.90 21.29
CA PRO A 37 11.43 -4.06 20.22
C PRO A 37 10.41 -3.05 19.66
N ILE A 38 9.13 -3.42 19.69
CA ILE A 38 8.01 -2.58 19.28
C ILE A 38 7.87 -1.35 20.20
N LEU A 39 7.95 -1.56 21.53
CA LEU A 39 7.81 -0.47 22.50
C LEU A 39 8.98 0.53 22.39
N GLU A 40 10.17 0.01 22.12
CA GLU A 40 11.37 0.84 21.92
C GLU A 40 11.29 1.65 20.62
N ALA A 41 10.83 1.03 19.52
CA ALA A 41 10.59 1.71 18.25
C ALA A 41 9.54 2.82 18.39
N ILE A 42 8.41 2.56 19.06
CA ILE A 42 7.34 3.54 19.31
C ILE A 42 7.88 4.72 20.13
N ARG A 43 8.72 4.46 21.12
CA ARG A 43 9.27 5.51 21.99
C ARG A 43 10.35 6.33 21.31
N LYS A 44 11.14 5.70 20.42
CA LYS A 44 12.26 6.37 19.74
C LYS A 44 11.82 7.17 18.51
N TYR A 45 10.79 6.69 17.78
CA TYR A 45 10.35 7.28 16.51
C TYR A 45 8.83 7.50 16.41
N PRO A 46 8.17 8.16 17.39
CA PRO A 46 6.71 8.26 17.41
C PRO A 46 6.15 8.99 16.18
N SER A 47 6.80 10.06 15.74
CA SER A 47 6.36 10.85 14.57
C SER A 47 6.48 10.08 13.27
N ARG A 48 7.55 9.28 13.11
CA ARG A 48 7.74 8.44 11.90
C ARG A 48 6.71 7.33 11.84
N ILE A 49 6.37 6.72 12.98
CA ILE A 49 5.34 5.69 13.06
C ILE A 49 3.96 6.28 12.75
N ALA A 50 3.63 7.45 13.31
CA ALA A 50 2.37 8.13 13.02
C ALA A 50 2.25 8.50 11.54
N LEU A 51 3.32 9.00 10.91
CA LEU A 51 3.37 9.29 9.48
C LEU A 51 3.18 8.03 8.63
N ALA A 52 3.89 6.95 8.95
CA ALA A 52 3.76 5.67 8.23
C ALA A 52 2.34 5.09 8.37
N ALA A 53 1.77 5.13 9.57
CA ALA A 53 0.40 4.67 9.82
C ALA A 53 -0.63 5.53 9.06
N GLY A 54 -0.48 6.86 9.08
CA GLY A 54 -1.36 7.77 8.34
C GLY A 54 -1.27 7.56 6.83
N ALA A 55 -0.07 7.40 6.29
CA ALA A 55 0.14 7.10 4.87
C ALA A 55 -0.48 5.75 4.49
N PHE A 56 -0.29 4.71 5.29
CA PHE A 56 -0.89 3.40 5.08
C PHE A 56 -2.42 3.45 5.09
N LEU A 57 -3.01 4.08 6.12
CA LEU A 57 -4.46 4.24 6.24
C LEU A 57 -5.04 5.01 5.06
N SER A 58 -4.38 6.09 4.61
CA SER A 58 -4.82 6.88 3.46
C SER A 58 -4.93 6.03 2.19
N ILE A 59 -3.92 5.20 1.91
CA ILE A 59 -3.93 4.30 0.75
C ILE A 59 -5.07 3.28 0.86
N GLN A 60 -5.22 2.65 2.02
CA GLN A 60 -6.24 1.61 2.22
C GLN A 60 -7.65 2.18 2.13
N VAL A 61 -7.91 3.32 2.77
CA VAL A 61 -9.22 3.98 2.69
C VAL A 61 -9.56 4.34 1.26
N THR A 62 -8.61 4.93 0.51
CA THR A 62 -8.83 5.30 -0.90
C THR A 62 -9.11 4.07 -1.76
N PHE A 63 -8.36 2.99 -1.56
CA PHE A 63 -8.56 1.74 -2.29
C PHE A 63 -9.96 1.16 -2.04
N TYR A 64 -10.42 1.14 -0.79
CA TYR A 64 -11.77 0.66 -0.46
C TYR A 64 -12.86 1.58 -0.97
N ILE A 65 -12.64 2.90 -1.00
CA ILE A 65 -13.59 3.84 -1.63
C ILE A 65 -13.74 3.51 -3.12
N LEU A 66 -12.64 3.29 -3.84
CA LEU A 66 -12.67 2.99 -5.26
C LEU A 66 -13.32 1.64 -5.60
N ILE A 67 -13.15 0.63 -4.77
CA ILE A 67 -13.67 -0.72 -5.04
C ILE A 67 -15.03 -0.95 -4.42
N ALA A 68 -15.20 -0.69 -3.13
CA ALA A 68 -16.40 -1.05 -2.40
C ALA A 68 -17.45 0.06 -2.40
N PHE A 69 -17.02 1.31 -2.09
CA PHE A 69 -17.98 2.41 -1.99
C PHE A 69 -18.52 2.81 -3.37
N LEU A 70 -17.69 2.95 -4.40
CA LEU A 70 -18.16 3.29 -5.75
C LEU A 70 -19.07 2.21 -6.34
N LEU A 71 -18.83 0.94 -6.03
CA LEU A 71 -19.73 -0.14 -6.44
C LEU A 71 -21.12 0.04 -5.81
N ALA A 72 -21.17 0.30 -4.51
CA ALA A 72 -22.44 0.55 -3.83
C ALA A 72 -23.12 1.83 -4.34
N TYR A 73 -22.36 2.91 -4.54
CA TYR A 73 -22.83 4.19 -5.02
C TYR A 73 -23.41 4.09 -6.45
N GLY A 74 -22.70 3.43 -7.37
CA GLY A 74 -23.16 3.28 -8.76
C GLY A 74 -24.47 2.52 -8.85
N VAL A 75 -24.65 1.49 -8.03
CA VAL A 75 -25.90 0.71 -7.99
C VAL A 75 -27.04 1.48 -7.33
N SER A 76 -26.77 2.23 -6.26
CA SER A 76 -27.84 2.87 -5.47
C SER A 76 -28.25 4.26 -5.99
N SER A 77 -27.33 5.00 -6.60
CA SER A 77 -27.53 6.42 -6.92
C SER A 77 -27.47 6.73 -8.42
N ALA A 78 -26.76 5.94 -9.21
CA ALA A 78 -26.62 6.13 -10.66
C ALA A 78 -27.41 5.11 -11.49
N ASP A 79 -28.24 4.27 -10.87
CA ASP A 79 -29.08 3.23 -11.52
C ASP A 79 -28.29 2.25 -12.44
N ILE A 80 -27.00 2.05 -12.12
CA ILE A 80 -26.13 1.17 -12.89
C ILE A 80 -26.30 -0.26 -12.38
N THR A 81 -26.31 -1.23 -13.29
CA THR A 81 -26.42 -2.63 -12.87
C THR A 81 -25.18 -3.05 -12.04
N ARG A 82 -25.41 -3.93 -11.09
CA ARG A 82 -24.31 -4.47 -10.25
C ARG A 82 -23.25 -5.15 -11.09
N ASP A 83 -23.65 -5.84 -12.17
CA ASP A 83 -22.75 -6.57 -13.04
C ASP A 83 -21.85 -5.63 -13.84
N ASP A 84 -22.37 -4.51 -14.31
CA ASP A 84 -21.58 -3.47 -14.99
C ASP A 84 -20.56 -2.84 -14.03
N MET A 85 -20.96 -2.53 -12.80
CA MET A 85 -20.04 -2.01 -11.79
C MET A 85 -18.95 -3.02 -11.42
N LEU A 86 -19.28 -4.30 -11.28
CA LEU A 86 -18.31 -5.35 -11.04
C LEU A 86 -17.35 -5.51 -12.22
N ALA A 87 -17.87 -5.47 -13.45
CA ALA A 87 -17.03 -5.51 -14.65
C ALA A 87 -16.05 -4.32 -14.70
N ALA A 88 -16.51 -3.10 -14.38
CA ALA A 88 -15.68 -1.92 -14.33
C ALA A 88 -14.56 -2.04 -13.26
N VAL A 89 -14.86 -2.57 -12.08
CA VAL A 89 -13.88 -2.82 -11.02
C VAL A 89 -12.87 -3.88 -11.46
N LEU A 90 -13.30 -4.96 -12.11
CA LEU A 90 -12.42 -6.02 -12.61
C LEU A 90 -11.46 -5.49 -13.67
N ILE A 91 -11.97 -4.73 -14.65
CA ILE A 91 -11.15 -4.10 -15.70
C ILE A 91 -10.17 -3.12 -15.08
N GLY A 92 -10.62 -2.26 -14.18
CA GLY A 92 -9.77 -1.29 -13.48
C GLY A 92 -8.66 -1.97 -12.67
N SER A 93 -8.98 -3.06 -11.97
CA SER A 93 -8.01 -3.84 -11.21
C SER A 93 -6.99 -4.54 -12.13
N ALA A 94 -7.43 -5.06 -13.27
CA ALA A 94 -6.54 -5.65 -14.26
C ALA A 94 -5.56 -4.62 -14.85
N ILE A 95 -6.03 -3.40 -15.10
CA ILE A 95 -5.19 -2.28 -15.55
C ILE A 95 -4.21 -1.85 -14.46
N MET A 96 -4.63 -1.84 -13.20
CA MET A 96 -3.77 -1.45 -12.07
C MET A 96 -2.51 -2.32 -11.96
N VAL A 97 -2.59 -3.63 -12.21
CA VAL A 97 -1.47 -4.56 -12.02
C VAL A 97 -0.21 -4.18 -12.80
N PRO A 98 -0.24 -4.00 -14.13
CA PRO A 98 0.96 -3.61 -14.88
C PRO A 98 1.48 -2.23 -14.47
N PHE A 99 0.60 -1.27 -14.17
CA PHE A 99 1.01 0.05 -13.69
C PHE A 99 1.70 -0.02 -12.33
N GLN A 100 1.27 -0.89 -11.44
CA GLN A 100 1.92 -1.09 -10.14
C GLN A 100 3.36 -1.55 -10.29
N PHE A 101 3.63 -2.53 -11.18
CA PHE A 101 5.01 -2.96 -11.47
C PHE A 101 5.84 -1.85 -12.13
N MET A 102 5.25 -1.11 -13.06
CA MET A 102 5.90 0.00 -13.74
C MET A 102 6.30 1.10 -12.74
N PHE A 103 5.38 1.53 -11.87
CA PHE A 103 5.66 2.57 -10.88
C PHE A 103 6.62 2.08 -9.79
N SER A 104 6.57 0.82 -9.40
CA SER A 104 7.55 0.24 -8.48
C SER A 104 8.96 0.30 -9.07
N SER A 105 9.15 -0.19 -10.30
CA SER A 105 10.46 -0.12 -11.00
C SER A 105 10.95 1.31 -11.23
N TYR A 106 10.04 2.21 -11.57
CA TYR A 106 10.39 3.63 -11.78
C TYR A 106 10.81 4.29 -10.45
N SER A 107 10.12 3.96 -9.37
CA SER A 107 10.38 4.43 -8.01
C SER A 107 11.77 4.03 -7.51
N ASP A 108 12.22 2.82 -7.83
CA ASP A 108 13.55 2.33 -7.45
C ASP A 108 14.69 3.14 -8.10
N ARG A 109 14.43 3.74 -9.27
CA ARG A 109 15.45 4.54 -10.02
C ARG A 109 15.42 6.03 -9.69
N HIS A 110 14.25 6.61 -9.42
CA HIS A 110 14.06 8.05 -9.29
C HIS A 110 13.72 8.52 -7.86
N GLY A 111 13.67 7.58 -6.92
CA GLY A 111 13.35 7.88 -5.53
C GLY A 111 11.86 7.68 -5.19
N ARG A 112 11.64 7.04 -4.06
CA ARG A 112 10.32 6.53 -3.64
C ARG A 112 9.38 7.63 -3.17
N LYS A 113 9.92 8.64 -2.47
CA LYS A 113 9.15 9.75 -1.92
C LYS A 113 8.44 10.57 -3.02
N GLY A 114 9.12 10.84 -4.14
CA GLY A 114 8.57 11.65 -5.23
C GLY A 114 7.33 11.01 -5.86
N ILE A 115 7.41 9.72 -6.20
CA ILE A 115 6.30 8.97 -6.80
C ILE A 115 5.14 8.82 -5.81
N PHE A 116 5.44 8.51 -4.54
CA PHE A 116 4.42 8.42 -3.51
C PHE A 116 3.63 9.73 -3.36
N MET A 117 4.32 10.86 -3.28
CA MET A 117 3.70 12.18 -3.19
C MET A 117 2.90 12.55 -4.45
N ALA A 118 3.45 12.24 -5.63
CA ALA A 118 2.74 12.46 -6.90
C ALA A 118 1.44 11.62 -6.96
N GLY A 119 1.51 10.35 -6.56
CA GLY A 119 0.34 9.48 -6.46
C GLY A 119 -0.72 10.03 -5.52
N ALA A 120 -0.32 10.52 -4.34
CA ALA A 120 -1.25 11.11 -3.37
C ALA A 120 -1.96 12.36 -3.92
N VAL A 121 -1.21 13.27 -4.54
CA VAL A 121 -1.78 14.50 -5.15
C VAL A 121 -2.71 14.15 -6.31
N LEU A 122 -2.27 13.27 -7.23
CA LEU A 122 -3.10 12.87 -8.38
C LEU A 122 -4.36 12.14 -7.95
N THR A 123 -4.29 11.28 -6.94
CA THR A 123 -5.47 10.61 -6.37
C THR A 123 -6.44 11.62 -5.78
N GLY A 124 -5.94 12.62 -5.03
CA GLY A 124 -6.76 13.69 -4.47
C GLY A 124 -7.45 14.54 -5.54
N LEU A 125 -6.74 14.90 -6.60
CA LEU A 125 -7.31 15.63 -7.73
C LEU A 125 -8.32 14.78 -8.51
N TRP A 126 -8.02 13.49 -8.70
CA TRP A 126 -8.92 12.58 -9.41
C TRP A 126 -10.24 12.33 -8.66
N ALA A 127 -10.23 12.43 -7.33
CA ALA A 127 -11.44 12.28 -6.51
C ALA A 127 -12.57 13.23 -6.93
N PHE A 128 -12.23 14.44 -7.42
CA PHE A 128 -13.23 15.39 -7.92
C PHE A 128 -13.84 14.96 -9.27
N ALA A 129 -13.13 14.19 -10.07
CA ALA A 129 -13.60 13.72 -11.36
C ALA A 129 -14.42 12.41 -11.28
N ILE A 130 -14.18 11.58 -10.26
CA ILE A 130 -14.75 10.23 -10.15
C ILE A 130 -16.28 10.28 -10.11
N PHE A 131 -16.87 11.07 -9.21
CA PHE A 131 -18.32 11.10 -9.03
C PHE A 131 -19.05 11.62 -10.28
N PRO A 132 -18.67 12.76 -10.88
CA PRO A 132 -19.28 13.20 -12.14
C PRO A 132 -19.16 12.15 -13.27
N LEU A 133 -18.06 11.42 -13.35
CA LEU A 133 -17.89 10.37 -14.36
C LEU A 133 -18.83 9.17 -14.10
N VAL A 134 -18.99 8.77 -12.85
CA VAL A 134 -19.92 7.68 -12.49
C VAL A 134 -21.37 8.09 -12.70
N ASP A 135 -21.75 9.32 -12.37
CA ASP A 135 -23.12 9.85 -12.50
C ASP A 135 -23.58 9.93 -13.96
N THR A 136 -22.68 9.86 -14.93
CA THR A 136 -23.06 9.78 -16.35
C THR A 136 -23.82 8.50 -16.71
N GLY A 137 -23.73 7.46 -15.91
CA GLY A 137 -24.28 6.14 -16.21
C GLY A 137 -23.61 5.41 -17.39
N ASN A 138 -22.58 6.02 -18.00
CA ASN A 138 -21.88 5.44 -19.14
C ASN A 138 -20.78 4.49 -18.65
N ILE A 139 -20.89 3.21 -19.02
CA ILE A 139 -19.94 2.17 -18.59
C ILE A 139 -18.47 2.50 -18.90
N TRP A 140 -18.19 3.11 -20.05
CA TRP A 140 -16.82 3.47 -20.42
C TRP A 140 -16.22 4.57 -19.54
N LEU A 141 -17.06 5.55 -19.15
CA LEU A 141 -16.66 6.63 -18.24
C LEU A 141 -16.50 6.11 -16.81
N ILE A 142 -17.30 5.13 -16.41
CA ILE A 142 -17.18 4.44 -15.12
C ILE A 142 -15.87 3.64 -15.07
N VAL A 143 -15.57 2.87 -16.12
CA VAL A 143 -14.30 2.14 -16.26
C VAL A 143 -13.13 3.12 -16.19
N LEU A 144 -13.21 4.27 -16.87
CA LEU A 144 -12.18 5.30 -16.81
C LEU A 144 -12.00 5.87 -15.40
N ALA A 145 -13.12 6.17 -14.71
CA ALA A 145 -13.11 6.71 -13.35
C ALA A 145 -12.40 5.76 -12.37
N ILE A 146 -12.77 4.48 -12.39
CA ILE A 146 -12.21 3.45 -11.52
C ILE A 146 -10.76 3.13 -11.89
N SER A 147 -10.47 2.91 -13.18
CA SER A 147 -9.11 2.58 -13.66
C SER A 147 -8.13 3.71 -13.41
N GLY A 148 -8.54 4.97 -13.65
CA GLY A 148 -7.72 6.15 -13.36
C GLY A 148 -7.40 6.26 -11.87
N GLY A 149 -8.42 6.13 -11.01
CA GLY A 149 -8.24 6.15 -9.56
C GLY A 149 -7.30 5.04 -9.07
N LEU A 150 -7.51 3.80 -9.51
CA LEU A 150 -6.65 2.67 -9.15
C LEU A 150 -5.22 2.81 -9.68
N THR A 151 -5.05 3.43 -10.88
CA THR A 151 -3.72 3.71 -11.43
C THR A 151 -2.96 4.72 -10.56
N PHE A 152 -3.60 5.78 -10.09
CA PHE A 152 -2.95 6.74 -9.19
C PHE A 152 -2.67 6.15 -7.81
N VAL A 153 -3.56 5.30 -7.29
CA VAL A 153 -3.31 4.54 -6.05
C VAL A 153 -2.12 3.60 -6.23
N SER A 154 -1.92 2.99 -7.41
CA SER A 154 -0.79 2.11 -7.67
C SER A 154 0.57 2.81 -7.59
N MET A 155 0.63 4.14 -7.84
CA MET A 155 1.84 4.95 -7.63
C MET A 155 2.27 5.00 -6.16
N MET A 156 1.32 4.92 -5.23
CA MET A 156 1.60 4.85 -3.81
C MET A 156 1.83 3.41 -3.35
N TYR A 157 1.03 2.49 -3.87
CA TYR A 157 1.05 1.08 -3.45
C TYR A 157 2.33 0.36 -3.88
N GLY A 158 2.85 0.64 -5.10
CA GLY A 158 4.06 0.02 -5.64
C GLY A 158 5.29 0.21 -4.73
N PRO A 159 5.69 1.45 -4.40
CA PRO A 159 6.87 1.71 -3.59
C PRO A 159 6.64 1.60 -2.08
N GLN A 160 5.41 1.33 -1.61
CA GLN A 160 5.00 1.43 -0.22
C GLN A 160 5.89 0.66 0.76
N ALA A 161 6.15 -0.62 0.49
CA ALA A 161 6.91 -1.47 1.40
C ALA A 161 8.34 -0.95 1.59
N ALA A 162 8.97 -0.57 0.50
CA ALA A 162 10.31 -0.06 0.50
C ALA A 162 10.41 1.38 1.05
N PHE A 163 9.40 2.22 0.80
CA PHE A 163 9.30 3.55 1.39
C PHE A 163 9.19 3.49 2.92
N PHE A 164 8.43 2.55 3.45
CA PHE A 164 8.31 2.39 4.90
C PHE A 164 9.60 1.90 5.54
N THR A 165 10.35 1.00 4.91
CA THR A 165 11.67 0.59 5.45
C THR A 165 12.65 1.75 5.49
N GLU A 166 12.68 2.62 4.48
CA GLU A 166 13.53 3.82 4.46
C GLU A 166 13.15 4.86 5.54
N LEU A 167 11.90 4.90 5.97
CA LEU A 167 11.46 5.82 7.01
C LEU A 167 12.10 5.52 8.38
N PHE A 168 12.53 4.27 8.59
CA PHE A 168 13.14 3.79 9.83
C PHE A 168 14.65 3.56 9.73
N SER A 169 15.25 3.76 8.56
CA SER A 169 16.70 3.80 8.36
C SER A 169 17.23 5.20 8.63
#